data_f4fbc9b08cad2b6fb45fbfb149e15b46
#
_entry.id   f4fbc9b08cad2b6fb45fbfb149e15b46
#
_cell.length_a   1.000
_cell.length_b   1.000
_cell.length_c   1.000
_cell.angle_alpha   90.00
_cell.angle_beta   90.00
_cell.angle_gamma   90.00
#
_symmetry.space_group_name_H-M   'P 1'
#
loop_
_entity.id
_entity.type
_entity.pdbx_description
1 polymer ?
#
loop_
_entity_poly.entity_id
_entity_poly.type
_entity_poly.pdbx_seq_one_letter_code
_entity_poly.pdbx_strand_id
1 'polypeptide(L)'
;MNPVEALREIGFLLERSRADTYRVRAYRGAADVISRLGEEERQAHQEQHTWGKVQGVGPKTAVVISQAMAGQVPEYLQKLRAEKRPLVDGGDGMRAALRGDLHCHSNWSDGGSPPEEMMLTARQLGHEYCALTDHSPRLTVARGLTAERLRTQMELIDRLNEVMAPFRILRGIEVDILEDGGLDQEDHLLGELDVVVSSVHSKLRSDSETMTHRMVGGISNPRTNVLGHCTGRLIEGERGLRPQSVFDPEVVFEACRTFDVAVEINSRPERRDPPTRLLSMAIEMGCLFSIDTDAHAPGQLEFVAYGCERAEALGLDPDRVINTWPLDRLLAWCDKDGR
;
A
#
# COMPACT_ATOMS: atom_id res chain seq x y z
N MET A 1 -24.24 -2.39 17.40
CA MET A 1 -23.20 -2.24 16.36
C MET A 1 -22.81 -3.61 15.88
N ASN A 2 -22.47 -3.79 14.59
CA ASN A 2 -21.98 -5.10 14.12
C ASN A 2 -20.61 -5.43 14.76
N PRO A 3 -20.44 -6.60 15.41
CA PRO A 3 -19.19 -6.93 16.09
C PRO A 3 -17.98 -7.07 15.12
N VAL A 4 -18.20 -7.54 13.89
CA VAL A 4 -17.15 -7.64 12.88
C VAL A 4 -16.65 -6.26 12.46
N GLU A 5 -17.59 -5.32 12.22
CA GLU A 5 -17.26 -3.92 11.89
C GLU A 5 -16.50 -3.25 13.04
N ALA A 6 -16.93 -3.45 14.29
CA ALA A 6 -16.25 -2.89 15.46
C ALA A 6 -14.80 -3.38 15.58
N LEU A 7 -14.57 -4.69 15.39
CA LEU A 7 -13.25 -5.30 15.43
C LEU A 7 -12.36 -4.82 14.27
N ARG A 8 -12.90 -4.70 13.06
CA ARG A 8 -12.18 -4.20 11.88
C ARG A 8 -11.81 -2.73 12.04
N GLU A 9 -12.70 -1.90 12.56
CA GLU A 9 -12.41 -0.49 12.81
C GLU A 9 -11.34 -0.32 13.90
N ILE A 10 -11.36 -1.14 14.96
CA ILE A 10 -10.28 -1.16 15.94
C ILE A 10 -8.96 -1.55 15.27
N GLY A 11 -8.96 -2.60 14.45
CA GLY A 11 -7.78 -3.00 13.69
C GLY A 11 -7.23 -1.84 12.85
N PHE A 12 -8.08 -1.18 12.08
CA PHE A 12 -7.75 -0.01 11.27
C PHE A 12 -7.11 1.12 12.11
N LEU A 13 -7.71 1.50 13.24
CA LEU A 13 -7.18 2.56 14.08
C LEU A 13 -5.83 2.19 14.72
N LEU A 14 -5.63 0.92 15.06
CA LEU A 14 -4.37 0.41 15.58
C LEU A 14 -3.28 0.41 14.51
N GLU A 15 -3.58 -0.03 13.28
CA GLU A 15 -2.66 0.01 12.14
C GLU A 15 -2.24 1.43 11.81
N ARG A 16 -3.21 2.33 11.72
CA ARG A 16 -3.00 3.76 11.49
C ARG A 16 -2.08 4.39 12.54
N SER A 17 -2.26 4.01 13.80
CA SER A 17 -1.42 4.51 14.91
C SER A 17 -0.09 3.77 15.06
N ARG A 18 0.21 2.82 14.17
CA ARG A 18 1.43 1.99 14.20
C ARG A 18 1.55 1.22 15.52
N ALA A 19 0.42 0.74 16.04
CA ALA A 19 0.41 -0.09 17.24
C ALA A 19 1.09 -1.43 16.97
N ASP A 20 1.53 -2.07 18.05
CA ASP A 20 2.16 -3.40 18.03
C ASP A 20 1.37 -4.39 17.16
N THR A 21 2.07 -5.06 16.25
CA THR A 21 1.51 -5.99 15.26
C THR A 21 0.70 -7.12 15.92
N TYR A 22 1.10 -7.57 17.12
CA TYR A 22 0.36 -8.60 17.85
C TYR A 22 -1.05 -8.12 18.25
N ARG A 23 -1.16 -6.85 18.67
CA ARG A 23 -2.48 -6.25 18.99
C ARG A 23 -3.36 -6.18 17.76
N VAL A 24 -2.83 -5.70 16.64
CA VAL A 24 -3.56 -5.62 15.36
C VAL A 24 -4.09 -7.01 14.99
N ARG A 25 -3.21 -8.02 14.94
CA ARG A 25 -3.56 -9.39 14.60
C ARG A 25 -4.64 -9.98 15.49
N ALA A 26 -4.67 -9.63 16.77
CA ALA A 26 -5.70 -10.13 17.70
C ALA A 26 -7.11 -9.62 17.31
N TYR A 27 -7.25 -8.36 16.89
CA TYR A 27 -8.53 -7.80 16.47
C TYR A 27 -8.93 -8.25 15.06
N ARG A 28 -7.98 -8.28 14.10
CA ARG A 28 -8.22 -8.81 12.75
C ARG A 28 -8.63 -10.28 12.78
N GLY A 29 -7.86 -11.12 13.49
CA GLY A 29 -8.16 -12.54 13.63
C GLY A 29 -9.52 -12.81 14.31
N ALA A 30 -9.87 -12.03 15.35
CA ALA A 30 -11.17 -12.13 15.96
C ALA A 30 -12.30 -11.73 14.99
N ALA A 31 -12.12 -10.67 14.19
CA ALA A 31 -13.07 -10.30 13.15
C ALA A 31 -13.31 -11.41 12.13
N ASP A 32 -12.24 -12.06 11.67
CA ASP A 32 -12.32 -13.18 10.73
C ASP A 32 -13.04 -14.39 11.33
N VAL A 33 -12.77 -14.71 12.60
CA VAL A 33 -13.44 -15.80 13.30
C VAL A 33 -14.95 -15.52 13.40
N ILE A 34 -15.32 -14.32 13.89
CA ILE A 34 -16.72 -13.96 14.09
C ILE A 34 -17.48 -13.83 12.77
N SER A 35 -16.83 -13.42 11.68
CA SER A 35 -17.48 -13.32 10.37
C SER A 35 -17.93 -14.68 9.81
N ARG A 36 -17.28 -15.76 10.23
CA ARG A 36 -17.60 -17.16 9.81
C ARG A 36 -18.68 -17.82 10.63
N LEU A 37 -18.98 -17.31 11.83
CA LEU A 37 -20.04 -17.84 12.68
C LEU A 37 -21.41 -17.43 12.14
N GLY A 38 -22.37 -18.37 12.19
CA GLY A 38 -23.78 -18.11 11.91
C GLY A 38 -24.41 -17.15 12.96
N GLU A 39 -25.52 -16.52 12.60
CA GLU A 39 -26.22 -15.60 13.52
C GLU A 39 -26.68 -16.31 14.80
N GLU A 40 -27.25 -17.53 14.67
CA GLU A 40 -27.71 -18.34 15.82
C GLU A 40 -26.52 -18.68 16.75
N GLU A 41 -25.38 -19.03 16.20
CA GLU A 41 -24.18 -19.34 16.97
C GLU A 41 -23.65 -18.12 17.71
N ARG A 42 -23.61 -16.97 17.03
CA ARG A 42 -23.25 -15.69 17.66
C ARG A 42 -24.18 -15.34 18.81
N GLN A 43 -25.49 -15.52 18.61
CA GLN A 43 -26.48 -15.26 19.65
C GLN A 43 -26.32 -16.21 20.85
N ALA A 44 -26.08 -17.50 20.60
CA ALA A 44 -25.83 -18.48 21.66
C ALA A 44 -24.59 -18.12 22.51
N HIS A 45 -23.46 -17.73 21.86
CA HIS A 45 -22.27 -17.28 22.57
C HIS A 45 -22.51 -16.00 23.39
N GLN A 46 -23.33 -15.09 22.91
CA GLN A 46 -23.68 -13.86 23.61
C GLN A 46 -24.52 -14.16 24.86
N GLU A 47 -25.57 -14.99 24.75
CA GLU A 47 -26.46 -15.34 25.86
C GLU A 47 -25.75 -16.14 26.94
N GLN A 48 -24.86 -17.04 26.55
CA GLN A 48 -24.08 -17.89 27.48
C GLN A 48 -22.83 -17.22 27.99
N HIS A 49 -22.48 -16.00 27.54
CA HIS A 49 -21.24 -15.30 27.87
C HIS A 49 -19.97 -16.14 27.58
N THR A 50 -19.94 -16.84 26.45
CA THR A 50 -18.88 -17.82 26.10
C THR A 50 -17.92 -17.35 25.03
N TRP A 51 -17.89 -16.05 24.69
CA TRP A 51 -16.97 -15.52 23.68
C TRP A 51 -15.51 -15.89 23.91
N GLY A 52 -15.07 -15.89 25.16
CA GLY A 52 -13.70 -16.29 25.51
C GLY A 52 -13.37 -17.78 25.30
N LYS A 53 -14.34 -18.62 24.96
CA LYS A 53 -14.14 -20.04 24.61
C LYS A 53 -14.01 -20.25 23.10
N VAL A 54 -14.32 -19.23 22.30
CA VAL A 54 -14.17 -19.28 20.83
C VAL A 54 -12.69 -19.21 20.49
N GLN A 55 -12.19 -20.20 19.76
CA GLN A 55 -10.79 -20.21 19.34
C GLN A 55 -10.48 -18.98 18.50
N GLY A 56 -9.40 -18.25 18.81
CA GLY A 56 -9.03 -17.00 18.16
C GLY A 56 -9.64 -15.74 18.78
N VAL A 57 -10.50 -15.88 19.79
CA VAL A 57 -11.06 -14.76 20.57
C VAL A 57 -10.38 -14.69 21.94
N GLY A 58 -9.63 -13.63 22.16
CA GLY A 58 -8.97 -13.36 23.45
C GLY A 58 -9.86 -12.56 24.41
N PRO A 59 -9.46 -12.37 25.67
CA PRO A 59 -10.28 -11.68 26.67
C PRO A 59 -10.69 -10.26 26.24
N LYS A 60 -9.78 -9.48 25.65
CA LYS A 60 -10.06 -8.10 25.21
C LYS A 60 -11.01 -8.05 24.01
N THR A 61 -10.82 -8.95 23.04
CA THR A 61 -11.70 -9.03 21.87
C THR A 61 -13.09 -9.55 22.25
N ALA A 62 -13.19 -10.49 23.23
CA ALA A 62 -14.46 -10.96 23.77
C ALA A 62 -15.31 -9.82 24.36
N VAL A 63 -14.70 -8.89 25.10
CA VAL A 63 -15.40 -7.71 25.63
C VAL A 63 -15.95 -6.84 24.50
N VAL A 64 -15.12 -6.56 23.49
CA VAL A 64 -15.56 -5.76 22.32
C VAL A 64 -16.73 -6.43 21.60
N ILE A 65 -16.65 -7.74 21.37
CA ILE A 65 -17.72 -8.51 20.72
C ILE A 65 -19.01 -8.46 21.55
N SER A 66 -18.92 -8.70 22.85
CA SER A 66 -20.09 -8.69 23.76
C SER A 66 -20.77 -7.31 23.81
N GLN A 67 -20.00 -6.22 23.89
CA GLN A 67 -20.56 -4.86 23.88
C GLN A 67 -21.22 -4.54 22.53
N ALA A 68 -20.59 -4.93 21.42
CA ALA A 68 -21.16 -4.72 20.08
C ALA A 68 -22.46 -5.51 19.87
N MET A 69 -22.49 -6.80 20.30
CA MET A 69 -23.68 -7.64 20.25
C MET A 69 -24.82 -7.11 21.12
N ALA A 70 -24.51 -6.42 22.23
CA ALA A 70 -25.49 -5.72 23.05
C ALA A 70 -25.98 -4.39 22.42
N GLY A 71 -25.60 -4.08 21.16
CA GLY A 71 -26.01 -2.88 20.46
C GLY A 71 -25.19 -1.63 20.82
N GLN A 72 -24.19 -1.76 21.67
CA GLN A 72 -23.37 -0.65 22.12
C GLN A 72 -22.20 -0.39 21.16
N VAL A 73 -21.65 0.82 21.18
CA VAL A 73 -20.31 1.09 20.63
C VAL A 73 -19.28 0.66 21.68
N PRO A 74 -18.37 -0.28 21.38
CA PRO A 74 -17.42 -0.76 22.37
C PRO A 74 -16.57 0.35 22.96
N GLU A 75 -16.38 0.34 24.29
CA GLU A 75 -15.63 1.37 25.01
C GLU A 75 -14.21 1.56 24.46
N TYR A 76 -13.55 0.47 24.09
CA TYR A 76 -12.22 0.54 23.52
C TYR A 76 -12.22 1.23 22.14
N LEU A 77 -13.23 1.00 21.32
CA LEU A 77 -13.41 1.71 20.05
C LEU A 77 -13.68 3.20 20.27
N GLN A 78 -14.54 3.55 21.24
CA GLN A 78 -14.79 4.95 21.60
C GLN A 78 -13.48 5.66 22.00
N LYS A 79 -12.67 5.01 22.82
CA LYS A 79 -11.36 5.53 23.23
C LYS A 79 -10.45 5.79 22.02
N LEU A 80 -10.29 4.81 21.12
CA LEU A 80 -9.44 4.96 19.93
C LEU A 80 -9.92 6.07 19.00
N ARG A 81 -11.25 6.22 18.83
CA ARG A 81 -11.83 7.32 18.05
C ARG A 81 -11.52 8.68 18.68
N ALA A 82 -11.61 8.79 20.00
CA ALA A 82 -11.30 10.04 20.74
C ALA A 82 -9.79 10.39 20.69
N GLU A 83 -8.92 9.40 20.58
CA GLU A 83 -7.46 9.55 20.48
C GLU A 83 -7.00 9.83 19.04
N LYS A 84 -7.84 9.61 18.01
CA LYS A 84 -7.48 9.86 16.61
C LYS A 84 -7.10 11.33 16.40
N ARG A 85 -5.87 11.56 15.90
CA ARG A 85 -5.35 12.89 15.55
C ARG A 85 -4.92 12.87 14.09
N PRO A 86 -4.80 14.02 13.41
CA PRO A 86 -4.09 14.11 12.14
C PRO A 86 -2.71 13.44 12.24
N LEU A 87 -2.28 12.78 11.17
CA LEU A 87 -0.98 12.11 11.11
C LEU A 87 0.16 13.12 10.90
N VAL A 88 -0.14 14.24 10.27
CA VAL A 88 0.77 15.35 9.94
C VAL A 88 0.01 16.67 10.05
N ASP A 89 0.76 17.77 10.10
CA ASP A 89 0.23 19.12 9.98
C ASP A 89 0.51 19.64 8.56
N GLY A 90 -0.52 19.77 7.71
CA GLY A 90 -0.40 20.19 6.31
C GLY A 90 -0.56 19.04 5.30
N GLY A 91 -0.33 19.35 4.02
CA GLY A 91 -0.54 18.40 2.92
C GLY A 91 -2.00 18.27 2.47
N ASP A 92 -2.90 19.09 2.99
CA ASP A 92 -4.34 18.98 2.72
C ASP A 92 -4.69 19.27 1.26
N GLY A 93 -4.00 20.23 0.64
CA GLY A 93 -4.19 20.56 -0.78
C GLY A 93 -3.80 19.42 -1.70
N MET A 94 -2.63 18.84 -1.48
CA MET A 94 -2.16 17.67 -2.22
C MET A 94 -3.06 16.45 -1.94
N ARG A 95 -3.46 16.23 -0.68
CA ARG A 95 -4.35 15.13 -0.31
C ARG A 95 -5.72 15.22 -0.99
N ALA A 96 -6.27 16.43 -1.09
CA ALA A 96 -7.55 16.69 -1.78
C ALA A 96 -7.45 16.49 -3.30
N ALA A 97 -6.28 16.66 -3.89
CA ALA A 97 -6.05 16.44 -5.30
C ALA A 97 -5.88 14.96 -5.67
N LEU A 98 -5.43 14.11 -4.72
CA LEU A 98 -5.23 12.68 -4.95
C LEU A 98 -6.54 11.95 -5.22
N ARG A 99 -6.54 11.13 -6.26
CA ARG A 99 -7.65 10.26 -6.67
C ARG A 99 -7.43 8.79 -6.35
N GLY A 100 -6.19 8.36 -6.13
CA GLY A 100 -5.87 6.97 -5.88
C GLY A 100 -4.53 6.74 -5.21
N ASP A 101 -4.24 5.45 -4.99
CA ASP A 101 -2.98 4.93 -4.48
C ASP A 101 -2.50 3.85 -5.46
N LEU A 102 -1.24 3.92 -5.89
CA LEU A 102 -0.69 3.03 -6.90
C LEU A 102 0.25 1.97 -6.33
N HIS A 103 0.41 1.92 -4.99
CA HIS A 103 1.30 0.96 -4.34
C HIS A 103 0.74 0.49 -3.00
N CYS A 104 0.07 -0.66 -3.01
CA CYS A 104 -0.36 -1.34 -1.78
C CYS A 104 -0.36 -2.87 -1.94
N HIS A 105 -0.28 -3.57 -0.80
CA HIS A 105 -0.12 -5.02 -0.71
C HIS A 105 -1.32 -5.68 -0.03
N SER A 106 -1.51 -6.96 -0.34
CA SER A 106 -2.49 -7.80 0.32
C SER A 106 -1.86 -9.03 0.98
N ASN A 107 -2.68 -9.88 1.58
CA ASN A 107 -2.25 -11.17 2.12
C ASN A 107 -1.88 -12.21 1.04
N TRP A 108 -1.93 -11.84 -0.23
CA TRP A 108 -1.37 -12.65 -1.32
C TRP A 108 0.16 -12.61 -1.28
N SER A 109 0.75 -11.52 -0.86
CA SER A 109 2.18 -11.44 -0.53
C SER A 109 2.40 -11.31 0.98
N ASP A 110 2.84 -10.20 1.49
CA ASP A 110 3.18 -9.97 2.89
C ASP A 110 2.25 -8.97 3.61
N GLY A 111 1.20 -8.52 2.95
CA GLY A 111 0.16 -7.73 3.59
C GLY A 111 -0.65 -8.52 4.63
N GLY A 112 -1.30 -7.81 5.52
CA GLY A 112 -2.05 -8.37 6.65
C GLY A 112 -3.54 -8.60 6.40
N SER A 113 -4.09 -8.16 5.27
CA SER A 113 -5.52 -8.22 4.95
C SER A 113 -5.77 -8.67 3.51
N PRO A 114 -6.93 -9.29 3.23
CA PRO A 114 -7.27 -9.71 1.87
C PRO A 114 -7.50 -8.49 0.94
N PRO A 115 -7.38 -8.69 -0.39
CA PRO A 115 -7.61 -7.65 -1.38
C PRO A 115 -8.93 -6.90 -1.19
N GLU A 116 -10.00 -7.63 -0.93
CA GLU A 116 -11.34 -7.06 -0.74
C GLU A 116 -11.39 -6.04 0.38
N GLU A 117 -10.70 -6.30 1.49
CA GLU A 117 -10.67 -5.40 2.65
C GLU A 117 -9.80 -4.17 2.38
N MET A 118 -8.65 -4.35 1.72
CA MET A 118 -7.78 -3.25 1.29
C MET A 118 -8.53 -2.31 0.36
N MET A 119 -9.15 -2.83 -0.69
CA MET A 119 -9.85 -2.06 -1.71
C MET A 119 -11.14 -1.39 -1.19
N LEU A 120 -11.88 -2.10 -0.33
CA LEU A 120 -13.04 -1.51 0.34
C LEU A 120 -12.62 -0.30 1.19
N THR A 121 -11.52 -0.42 1.91
CA THR A 121 -10.98 0.68 2.73
C THR A 121 -10.50 1.84 1.86
N ALA A 122 -9.77 1.59 0.76
CA ALA A 122 -9.36 2.63 -0.17
C ALA A 122 -10.57 3.42 -0.70
N ARG A 123 -11.64 2.71 -1.11
CA ARG A 123 -12.90 3.34 -1.53
C ARG A 123 -13.55 4.18 -0.42
N GLN A 124 -13.56 3.67 0.82
CA GLN A 124 -14.10 4.40 1.98
C GLN A 124 -13.30 5.66 2.33
N LEU A 125 -12.01 5.68 2.05
CA LEU A 125 -11.13 6.84 2.20
C LEU A 125 -11.27 7.85 1.06
N GLY A 126 -12.15 7.59 0.08
CA GLY A 126 -12.48 8.50 -1.01
C GLY A 126 -11.62 8.35 -2.27
N HIS A 127 -10.83 7.27 -2.39
CA HIS A 127 -10.13 6.99 -3.64
C HIS A 127 -11.11 6.61 -4.75
N GLU A 128 -10.82 7.04 -5.97
CA GLU A 128 -11.53 6.63 -7.19
C GLU A 128 -10.97 5.32 -7.75
N TYR A 129 -9.68 5.09 -7.54
CA TYR A 129 -8.97 3.88 -7.94
C TYR A 129 -7.86 3.53 -6.95
N CYS A 130 -7.43 2.26 -6.97
CA CYS A 130 -6.26 1.80 -6.20
C CYS A 130 -5.61 0.63 -6.94
N ALA A 131 -4.28 0.62 -7.04
CA ALA A 131 -3.55 -0.51 -7.59
C ALA A 131 -3.22 -1.53 -6.51
N LEU A 132 -3.48 -2.81 -6.78
CA LEU A 132 -3.00 -3.90 -5.97
C LEU A 132 -1.66 -4.37 -6.54
N THR A 133 -0.57 -4.18 -5.78
CA THR A 133 0.81 -4.36 -6.23
C THR A 133 1.59 -5.34 -5.37
N ASP A 134 1.03 -6.52 -5.13
CA ASP A 134 1.74 -7.58 -4.41
C ASP A 134 3.09 -7.89 -5.06
N HIS A 135 4.05 -8.37 -4.28
CA HIS A 135 5.45 -8.58 -4.70
C HIS A 135 5.63 -9.65 -5.78
N SER A 136 6.67 -9.51 -6.59
CA SER A 136 7.14 -10.45 -7.59
C SER A 136 7.86 -11.67 -6.99
N PRO A 137 8.06 -12.78 -7.77
CA PRO A 137 8.40 -14.09 -7.22
C PRO A 137 9.69 -14.16 -6.39
N ARG A 138 10.74 -13.41 -6.76
CA ARG A 138 12.05 -13.51 -6.08
C ARG A 138 12.04 -13.02 -4.65
N LEU A 139 11.09 -12.18 -4.29
CA LEU A 139 10.93 -11.76 -2.90
C LEU A 139 10.22 -12.86 -2.08
N THR A 140 10.90 -14.00 -1.92
CA THR A 140 10.35 -15.19 -1.27
C THR A 140 9.94 -14.97 0.17
N VAL A 141 10.64 -14.08 0.92
CA VAL A 141 10.28 -13.71 2.30
C VAL A 141 8.91 -13.03 2.38
N ALA A 142 8.49 -12.35 1.31
CA ALA A 142 7.18 -11.75 1.16
C ALA A 142 6.18 -12.67 0.43
N ARG A 143 6.54 -13.90 0.11
CA ARG A 143 5.71 -14.85 -0.65
C ARG A 143 5.31 -14.31 -2.02
N GLY A 144 6.21 -13.62 -2.71
CA GLY A 144 5.97 -13.00 -4.00
C GLY A 144 5.23 -13.90 -5.00
N LEU A 145 4.47 -13.29 -5.90
CA LEU A 145 3.52 -13.97 -6.78
C LEU A 145 4.24 -14.57 -8.00
N THR A 146 4.13 -15.89 -8.14
CA THR A 146 4.46 -16.55 -9.41
C THR A 146 3.53 -16.06 -10.52
N ALA A 147 3.90 -16.27 -11.79
CA ALA A 147 3.05 -15.92 -12.93
C ALA A 147 1.63 -16.52 -12.82
N GLU A 148 1.50 -17.76 -12.35
CA GLU A 148 0.20 -18.40 -12.12
C GLU A 148 -0.62 -17.69 -11.03
N ARG A 149 0.01 -17.37 -9.90
CA ARG A 149 -0.66 -16.65 -8.81
C ARG A 149 -1.07 -15.23 -9.22
N LEU A 150 -0.23 -14.54 -9.99
CA LEU A 150 -0.56 -13.21 -10.50
C LEU A 150 -1.77 -13.26 -11.44
N ARG A 151 -1.84 -14.23 -12.36
CA ARG A 151 -3.04 -14.42 -13.21
C ARG A 151 -4.29 -14.67 -12.38
N THR A 152 -4.21 -15.54 -11.38
CA THR A 152 -5.34 -15.82 -10.47
C THR A 152 -5.77 -14.55 -9.72
N GLN A 153 -4.82 -13.70 -9.31
CA GLN A 153 -5.12 -12.42 -8.67
C GLN A 153 -5.79 -11.44 -9.64
N MET A 154 -5.35 -11.37 -10.90
CA MET A 154 -5.99 -10.56 -11.93
C MET A 154 -7.46 -10.96 -12.15
N GLU A 155 -7.76 -12.26 -12.19
CA GLU A 155 -9.14 -12.76 -12.26
C GLU A 155 -9.97 -12.37 -11.02
N LEU A 156 -9.36 -12.37 -9.83
CA LEU A 156 -10.01 -11.87 -8.63
C LEU A 156 -10.31 -10.37 -8.73
N ILE A 157 -9.35 -9.58 -9.19
CA ILE A 157 -9.50 -8.13 -9.39
C ILE A 157 -10.67 -7.84 -10.35
N ASP A 158 -10.80 -8.60 -11.45
CA ASP A 158 -11.89 -8.44 -12.40
C ASP A 158 -13.25 -8.65 -11.74
N ARG A 159 -13.40 -9.73 -10.97
CA ARG A 159 -14.64 -9.99 -10.22
C ARG A 159 -14.94 -8.90 -9.18
N LEU A 160 -13.92 -8.39 -8.50
CA LEU A 160 -14.09 -7.31 -7.54
C LEU A 160 -14.51 -6.00 -8.21
N ASN A 161 -13.98 -5.71 -9.39
CA ASN A 161 -14.36 -4.53 -10.16
C ASN A 161 -15.84 -4.53 -10.57
N GLU A 162 -16.44 -5.73 -10.81
CA GLU A 162 -17.87 -5.83 -11.11
C GLU A 162 -18.76 -5.35 -9.93
N VAL A 163 -18.32 -5.61 -8.69
CA VAL A 163 -19.11 -5.28 -7.47
C VAL A 163 -18.71 -3.98 -6.80
N MET A 164 -17.54 -3.44 -7.12
CA MET A 164 -17.03 -2.22 -6.49
C MET A 164 -17.22 -0.95 -7.32
N ALA A 165 -17.74 -1.06 -8.55
CA ALA A 165 -17.99 0.09 -9.41
C ALA A 165 -18.77 1.21 -8.66
N PRO A 166 -18.46 2.51 -8.89
CA PRO A 166 -17.51 3.04 -9.88
C PRO A 166 -16.04 3.03 -9.45
N PHE A 167 -15.70 2.61 -8.22
CA PHE A 167 -14.31 2.45 -7.77
C PHE A 167 -13.59 1.41 -8.63
N ARG A 168 -12.37 1.72 -9.07
CA ARG A 168 -11.57 0.84 -9.94
C ARG A 168 -10.36 0.28 -9.22
N ILE A 169 -10.24 -1.04 -9.17
CA ILE A 169 -9.03 -1.74 -8.75
C ILE A 169 -8.16 -1.93 -9.99
N LEU A 170 -6.94 -1.43 -9.95
CA LEU A 170 -5.95 -1.58 -11.01
C LEU A 170 -5.16 -2.88 -10.79
N ARG A 171 -4.97 -3.64 -11.87
CA ARG A 171 -4.07 -4.80 -11.89
C ARG A 171 -2.65 -4.29 -11.81
N GLY A 172 -1.95 -4.61 -10.73
CA GLY A 172 -0.59 -4.12 -10.53
C GLY A 172 0.37 -5.18 -10.02
N ILE A 173 1.63 -4.81 -9.92
CA ILE A 173 2.69 -5.58 -9.29
C ILE A 173 3.75 -4.63 -8.74
N GLU A 174 4.34 -4.95 -7.59
CA GLU A 174 5.65 -4.44 -7.23
C GLU A 174 6.71 -5.47 -7.68
N VAL A 175 7.38 -5.16 -8.79
CA VAL A 175 8.35 -6.05 -9.42
C VAL A 175 9.78 -5.71 -8.99
N ASP A 176 10.57 -6.73 -8.62
CA ASP A 176 11.99 -6.55 -8.32
C ASP A 176 12.77 -6.17 -9.58
N ILE A 177 13.59 -5.12 -9.50
CA ILE A 177 14.65 -4.85 -10.46
C ILE A 177 15.81 -5.80 -10.12
N LEU A 178 16.15 -6.69 -11.04
CA LEU A 178 17.20 -7.70 -10.88
C LEU A 178 18.59 -7.07 -10.93
N GLU A 179 19.63 -7.84 -10.57
CA GLU A 179 21.01 -7.32 -10.55
C GLU A 179 21.51 -6.88 -11.94
N ASP A 180 20.98 -7.46 -13.00
CA ASP A 180 21.28 -7.10 -14.40
C ASP A 180 20.40 -5.97 -14.95
N GLY A 181 19.49 -5.41 -14.13
CA GLY A 181 18.52 -4.39 -14.52
C GLY A 181 17.23 -4.93 -15.16
N GLY A 182 17.09 -6.25 -15.33
CA GLY A 182 15.84 -6.87 -15.78
C GLY A 182 14.77 -6.83 -14.69
N LEU A 183 13.53 -7.14 -15.05
CA LEU A 183 12.40 -7.22 -14.12
C LEU A 183 12.07 -8.68 -13.77
N ASP A 184 11.71 -8.93 -12.53
CA ASP A 184 11.43 -10.26 -11.97
C ASP A 184 10.02 -10.77 -12.32
N GLN A 185 9.63 -10.69 -13.59
CA GLN A 185 8.40 -11.26 -14.12
C GLN A 185 8.50 -11.39 -15.65
N GLU A 186 7.66 -12.22 -16.23
CA GLU A 186 7.57 -12.42 -17.68
C GLU A 186 7.04 -11.13 -18.37
N ASP A 187 7.73 -10.65 -19.41
CA ASP A 187 7.41 -9.36 -20.05
C ASP A 187 5.97 -9.29 -20.58
N HIS A 188 5.49 -10.40 -21.18
CA HIS A 188 4.12 -10.43 -21.67
C HIS A 188 3.08 -10.31 -20.56
N LEU A 189 3.38 -10.86 -19.36
CA LEU A 189 2.48 -10.76 -18.21
C LEU A 189 2.52 -9.36 -17.59
N LEU A 190 3.68 -8.71 -17.58
CA LEU A 190 3.77 -7.29 -17.20
C LEU A 190 2.96 -6.40 -18.14
N GLY A 191 2.89 -6.75 -19.43
CA GLY A 191 2.07 -6.04 -20.43
C GLY A 191 0.56 -6.21 -20.25
N GLU A 192 0.09 -7.16 -19.43
CA GLU A 192 -1.33 -7.34 -19.09
C GLU A 192 -1.76 -6.51 -17.87
N LEU A 193 -0.81 -5.83 -17.20
CA LEU A 193 -1.06 -5.05 -15.98
C LEU A 193 -1.35 -3.58 -16.30
N ASP A 194 -2.16 -2.97 -15.45
CA ASP A 194 -2.47 -1.53 -15.52
C ASP A 194 -1.31 -0.68 -14.95
N VAL A 195 -0.62 -1.16 -13.90
CA VAL A 195 0.46 -0.43 -13.21
C VAL A 195 1.58 -1.38 -12.78
N VAL A 196 2.82 -1.01 -13.10
CA VAL A 196 4.04 -1.71 -12.68
C VAL A 196 4.91 -0.77 -11.85
N VAL A 197 5.07 -1.08 -10.57
CA VAL A 197 6.00 -0.42 -9.65
C VAL A 197 7.28 -1.23 -9.63
N SER A 198 8.39 -0.67 -10.07
CA SER A 198 9.70 -1.35 -10.14
C SER A 198 10.58 -0.92 -8.97
N SER A 199 11.01 -1.87 -8.14
CA SER A 199 11.71 -1.61 -6.88
C SER A 199 12.98 -2.46 -6.73
N VAL A 200 13.92 -1.99 -5.90
CA VAL A 200 15.12 -2.74 -5.54
C VAL A 200 15.00 -3.25 -4.10
N HIS A 201 14.94 -4.57 -3.90
CA HIS A 201 14.84 -5.19 -2.57
C HIS A 201 16.07 -5.95 -2.12
N SER A 202 17.01 -6.22 -3.03
CA SER A 202 18.23 -7.00 -2.75
C SER A 202 19.49 -6.21 -3.05
N LYS A 203 20.64 -6.62 -2.45
CA LYS A 203 21.94 -6.00 -2.72
C LYS A 203 21.96 -4.47 -2.54
N LEU A 204 21.20 -3.95 -1.60
CA LEU A 204 21.03 -2.51 -1.34
C LEU A 204 22.32 -1.77 -0.95
N ARG A 205 23.42 -2.51 -0.70
CA ARG A 205 24.76 -1.98 -0.39
C ARG A 205 25.73 -2.08 -1.56
N SER A 206 25.25 -2.31 -2.78
CA SER A 206 26.08 -2.23 -3.99
C SER A 206 26.72 -0.85 -4.10
N ASP A 207 27.84 -0.77 -4.81
CA ASP A 207 28.45 0.52 -5.13
C ASP A 207 27.55 1.37 -6.04
N SER A 208 27.88 2.65 -6.15
CA SER A 208 27.04 3.62 -6.86
C SER A 208 26.88 3.31 -8.33
N GLU A 209 27.96 2.88 -9.01
CA GLU A 209 27.93 2.58 -10.43
C GLU A 209 27.03 1.37 -10.72
N THR A 210 27.24 0.27 -9.99
CA THR A 210 26.42 -0.95 -10.08
C THR A 210 24.94 -0.66 -9.82
N MET A 211 24.62 0.11 -8.77
CA MET A 211 23.25 0.43 -8.43
C MET A 211 22.60 1.33 -9.48
N THR A 212 23.33 2.33 -9.99
CA THR A 212 22.84 3.23 -11.05
C THR A 212 22.50 2.45 -12.31
N HIS A 213 23.40 1.57 -12.80
CA HIS A 213 23.14 0.74 -13.97
C HIS A 213 21.93 -0.17 -13.79
N ARG A 214 21.80 -0.79 -12.62
CA ARG A 214 20.67 -1.64 -12.27
C ARG A 214 19.36 -0.86 -12.33
N MET A 215 19.29 0.30 -11.70
CA MET A 215 18.08 1.14 -11.66
C MET A 215 17.73 1.66 -13.05
N VAL A 216 18.71 2.15 -13.82
CA VAL A 216 18.49 2.60 -15.20
C VAL A 216 17.97 1.47 -16.08
N GLY A 217 18.49 0.24 -15.92
CA GLY A 217 17.98 -0.95 -16.60
C GLY A 217 16.50 -1.18 -16.34
N GLY A 218 16.08 -1.17 -15.07
CA GLY A 218 14.66 -1.32 -14.70
C GLY A 218 13.80 -0.15 -15.17
N ILE A 219 14.29 1.09 -15.07
CA ILE A 219 13.58 2.28 -15.53
C ILE A 219 13.38 2.29 -17.06
N SER A 220 14.39 1.84 -17.82
CA SER A 220 14.31 1.80 -19.28
C SER A 220 13.43 0.68 -19.83
N ASN A 221 12.97 -0.25 -18.98
CA ASN A 221 12.02 -1.26 -19.37
C ASN A 221 10.66 -0.62 -19.67
N PRO A 222 10.07 -0.84 -20.86
CA PRO A 222 8.80 -0.18 -21.24
C PRO A 222 7.63 -0.54 -20.33
N ARG A 223 7.73 -1.60 -19.53
CA ARG A 223 6.67 -1.98 -18.58
C ARG A 223 6.69 -1.16 -17.29
N THR A 224 7.83 -0.54 -16.93
CA THR A 224 7.93 0.25 -15.70
C THR A 224 7.14 1.54 -15.78
N ASN A 225 6.20 1.73 -14.86
CA ASN A 225 5.45 3.00 -14.70
C ASN A 225 6.01 3.83 -13.53
N VAL A 226 6.31 3.20 -12.40
CA VAL A 226 6.75 3.89 -11.18
C VAL A 226 8.06 3.27 -10.68
N LEU A 227 9.03 4.11 -10.32
CA LEU A 227 10.23 3.72 -9.57
C LEU A 227 9.89 3.76 -8.07
N GLY A 228 9.67 2.59 -7.46
CA GLY A 228 9.29 2.44 -6.06
C GLY A 228 10.45 2.76 -5.11
N HIS A 229 10.15 3.40 -3.96
CA HIS A 229 11.06 3.72 -2.83
C HIS A 229 12.56 3.62 -3.15
N CYS A 230 13.01 4.44 -4.09
CA CYS A 230 14.26 4.31 -4.84
C CYS A 230 15.55 4.19 -4.01
N THR A 231 15.58 4.63 -2.75
CA THR A 231 16.75 4.47 -1.89
C THR A 231 16.68 3.22 -1.00
N GLY A 232 15.52 2.62 -0.84
CA GLY A 232 15.30 1.46 0.00
C GLY A 232 15.62 1.65 1.48
N ARG A 233 15.78 2.90 1.95
CA ARG A 233 16.16 3.22 3.33
C ARG A 233 15.08 2.85 4.34
N LEU A 234 15.49 2.65 5.60
CA LEU A 234 14.63 2.59 6.77
C LEU A 234 15.18 3.52 7.84
N ILE A 235 14.38 4.51 8.26
CA ILE A 235 14.80 5.54 9.22
C ILE A 235 14.26 5.30 10.62
N GLU A 236 13.29 4.42 10.76
CA GLU A 236 12.66 4.01 12.02
C GLU A 236 11.93 2.66 11.86
N GLY A 237 11.34 2.16 12.94
CA GLY A 237 10.46 0.98 12.94
C GLY A 237 11.09 -0.30 13.45
N GLU A 238 10.27 -1.33 13.63
CA GLU A 238 10.66 -2.63 14.24
C GLU A 238 11.66 -3.43 13.39
N ARG A 239 11.72 -3.17 12.07
CA ARG A 239 12.71 -3.79 11.16
C ARG A 239 14.13 -3.25 11.33
N GLY A 240 14.34 -2.28 12.26
CA GLY A 240 15.60 -1.60 12.47
C GLY A 240 15.90 -0.52 11.44
N LEU A 241 17.12 0.03 11.52
CA LEU A 241 17.59 1.08 10.62
C LEU A 241 18.32 0.47 9.42
N ARG A 242 18.10 1.05 8.25
CA ARG A 242 18.85 0.71 7.03
C ARG A 242 19.24 1.99 6.30
N PRO A 243 20.55 2.21 6.05
CA PRO A 243 20.98 3.36 5.27
C PRO A 243 20.41 3.31 3.85
N GLN A 244 20.31 4.45 3.21
CA GLN A 244 19.92 4.54 1.81
C GLN A 244 20.94 3.84 0.90
N SER A 245 20.48 3.25 -0.19
CA SER A 245 21.34 2.82 -1.29
C SER A 245 22.04 4.02 -1.92
N VAL A 246 23.23 3.79 -2.46
CA VAL A 246 24.03 4.80 -3.13
C VAL A 246 23.94 4.59 -4.64
N PHE A 247 23.53 5.61 -5.36
CA PHE A 247 23.45 5.65 -6.83
C PHE A 247 23.70 7.08 -7.30
N ASP A 248 23.94 7.28 -8.59
CA ASP A 248 23.99 8.61 -9.20
C ASP A 248 22.57 9.15 -9.43
N PRO A 249 22.09 10.11 -8.60
CA PRO A 249 20.72 10.55 -8.67
C PRO A 249 20.42 11.37 -9.93
N GLU A 250 21.42 12.08 -10.51
CA GLU A 250 21.21 12.83 -11.74
C GLU A 250 20.93 11.89 -12.90
N VAL A 251 21.69 10.80 -13.01
CA VAL A 251 21.51 9.78 -14.05
C VAL A 251 20.17 9.06 -13.86
N VAL A 252 19.83 8.66 -12.63
CA VAL A 252 18.59 7.91 -12.35
C VAL A 252 17.35 8.79 -12.60
N PHE A 253 17.33 10.02 -12.14
CA PHE A 253 16.17 10.90 -12.33
C PHE A 253 16.04 11.39 -13.78
N GLU A 254 17.17 11.58 -14.49
CA GLU A 254 17.13 11.83 -15.93
C GLU A 254 16.59 10.63 -16.71
N ALA A 255 16.93 9.40 -16.30
CA ALA A 255 16.32 8.20 -16.86
C ALA A 255 14.80 8.17 -16.60
N CYS A 256 14.34 8.45 -15.37
CA CYS A 256 12.92 8.54 -15.08
C CYS A 256 12.20 9.54 -16.00
N ARG A 257 12.78 10.74 -16.18
CA ARG A 257 12.23 11.76 -17.09
C ARG A 257 12.22 11.32 -18.54
N THR A 258 13.29 10.67 -19.01
CA THR A 258 13.47 10.26 -20.41
C THR A 258 12.55 9.11 -20.80
N PHE A 259 12.37 8.14 -19.89
CA PHE A 259 11.52 6.96 -20.12
C PHE A 259 10.10 7.13 -19.59
N ASP A 260 9.73 8.34 -19.15
CA ASP A 260 8.40 8.68 -18.67
C ASP A 260 7.97 7.77 -17.50
N VAL A 261 8.85 7.61 -16.51
CA VAL A 261 8.64 6.84 -15.28
C VAL A 261 8.49 7.80 -14.10
N ALA A 262 7.42 7.63 -13.32
CA ALA A 262 7.21 8.44 -12.13
C ALA A 262 8.14 8.00 -10.98
N VAL A 263 8.64 8.98 -10.21
CA VAL A 263 9.39 8.71 -8.97
C VAL A 263 8.40 8.60 -7.82
N GLU A 264 8.42 7.49 -7.10
CA GLU A 264 7.55 7.33 -5.94
C GLU A 264 7.93 8.25 -4.78
N ILE A 265 6.96 8.96 -4.22
CA ILE A 265 7.01 9.57 -2.89
C ILE A 265 6.36 8.57 -1.93
N ASN A 266 7.14 7.63 -1.44
CA ASN A 266 6.69 6.59 -0.53
C ASN A 266 6.34 7.19 0.83
N SER A 267 5.09 7.01 1.22
CA SER A 267 4.49 7.65 2.39
C SER A 267 4.68 6.86 3.68
N ARG A 268 5.29 5.66 3.62
CA ARG A 268 5.53 4.90 4.87
C ARG A 268 6.42 5.69 5.82
N PRO A 269 5.99 5.88 7.09
CA PRO A 269 6.79 6.61 8.08
C PRO A 269 8.20 6.05 8.26
N GLU A 270 8.34 4.71 8.14
CA GLU A 270 9.62 4.01 8.27
C GLU A 270 10.59 4.31 7.13
N ARG A 271 10.07 4.71 5.95
CA ARG A 271 10.89 4.98 4.76
C ARG A 271 11.08 6.45 4.52
N ARG A 272 9.98 7.20 4.34
CA ARG A 272 9.97 8.59 3.86
C ARG A 272 10.91 8.75 2.66
N ASP A 273 10.78 7.85 1.70
CA ASP A 273 11.63 7.71 0.52
C ASP A 273 11.03 8.49 -0.68
N PRO A 274 11.81 9.21 -1.47
CA PRO A 274 13.23 9.53 -1.31
C PRO A 274 13.49 10.52 -0.14
N PRO A 275 14.74 10.63 0.35
CA PRO A 275 15.13 11.73 1.25
C PRO A 275 14.79 13.10 0.64
N THR A 276 14.48 14.08 1.48
CA THR A 276 14.06 15.43 1.03
C THR A 276 15.02 16.03 -0.02
N ARG A 277 16.33 15.88 0.17
CA ARG A 277 17.33 16.38 -0.80
C ARG A 277 17.16 15.73 -2.19
N LEU A 278 16.94 14.43 -2.26
CA LEU A 278 16.74 13.73 -3.54
C LEU A 278 15.38 14.03 -4.13
N LEU A 279 14.35 14.19 -3.30
CA LEU A 279 13.02 14.57 -3.76
C LEU A 279 13.06 15.98 -4.38
N SER A 280 13.71 16.97 -3.74
CA SER A 280 13.89 18.31 -4.31
C SER A 280 14.62 18.26 -5.65
N MET A 281 15.71 17.48 -5.75
CA MET A 281 16.45 17.29 -7.00
C MET A 281 15.55 16.72 -8.12
N ALA A 282 14.78 15.69 -7.85
CA ALA A 282 13.86 15.09 -8.84
C ALA A 282 12.79 16.11 -9.28
N ILE A 283 12.30 16.96 -8.34
CA ILE A 283 11.37 18.04 -8.65
C ILE A 283 12.02 19.08 -9.59
N GLU A 284 13.23 19.53 -9.29
CA GLU A 284 13.99 20.48 -10.11
C GLU A 284 14.30 19.93 -11.50
N MET A 285 14.59 18.63 -11.61
CA MET A 285 14.86 17.94 -12.88
C MET A 285 13.59 17.70 -13.73
N GLY A 286 12.41 17.98 -13.23
CA GLY A 286 11.17 17.87 -14.00
C GLY A 286 10.54 16.49 -14.03
N CYS A 287 10.88 15.58 -13.11
CA CYS A 287 10.26 14.26 -13.02
C CYS A 287 8.75 14.31 -12.74
N LEU A 288 8.01 13.29 -13.16
CA LEU A 288 6.69 12.97 -12.65
C LEU A 288 6.80 12.20 -11.32
N PHE A 289 5.72 12.22 -10.54
CA PHE A 289 5.69 11.56 -9.23
C PHE A 289 4.43 10.73 -9.04
N SER A 290 4.53 9.74 -8.14
CA SER A 290 3.42 9.03 -7.55
C SER A 290 3.51 9.17 -6.03
N ILE A 291 2.42 9.48 -5.34
CA ILE A 291 2.38 9.55 -3.87
C ILE A 291 1.64 8.32 -3.37
N ASP A 292 2.37 7.33 -2.86
CA ASP A 292 1.82 6.03 -2.55
C ASP A 292 2.09 5.63 -1.11
N THR A 293 1.24 4.74 -0.59
CA THR A 293 1.30 4.34 0.82
C THR A 293 2.25 3.18 1.08
N ASP A 294 2.49 2.32 0.09
CA ASP A 294 3.15 1.02 0.31
C ASP A 294 2.45 0.28 1.47
N ALA A 295 1.10 0.39 1.52
CA ALA A 295 0.29 -0.10 2.63
C ALA A 295 0.23 -1.62 2.64
N HIS A 296 0.44 -2.23 3.81
CA HIS A 296 0.34 -3.66 4.06
C HIS A 296 -0.87 -4.01 4.95
N ALA A 297 -1.68 -3.01 5.29
CA ALA A 297 -2.89 -3.16 6.08
C ALA A 297 -3.84 -1.98 5.83
N PRO A 298 -5.15 -2.15 6.00
CA PRO A 298 -6.15 -1.11 5.71
C PRO A 298 -5.88 0.24 6.37
N GLY A 299 -5.49 0.27 7.65
CA GLY A 299 -5.21 1.52 8.37
C GLY A 299 -3.97 2.26 7.87
N GLN A 300 -3.06 1.58 7.17
CA GLN A 300 -1.86 2.17 6.60
C GLN A 300 -2.15 2.98 5.31
N LEU A 301 -3.31 2.80 4.68
CA LEU A 301 -3.74 3.63 3.55
C LEU A 301 -3.88 5.12 3.93
N GLU A 302 -4.08 5.44 5.22
CA GLU A 302 -4.04 6.84 5.68
C GLU A 302 -2.61 7.42 5.73
N PHE A 303 -1.55 6.60 5.62
CA PHE A 303 -0.17 7.09 5.59
C PHE A 303 0.13 7.99 4.39
N VAL A 304 -0.70 7.96 3.35
CA VAL A 304 -0.61 8.89 2.22
C VAL A 304 -0.47 10.35 2.66
N ALA A 305 -0.98 10.70 3.84
CA ALA A 305 -0.83 12.03 4.42
C ALA A 305 0.65 12.47 4.58
N TYR A 306 1.55 11.54 4.90
CA TYR A 306 2.99 11.84 5.04
C TYR A 306 3.64 12.21 3.70
N GLY A 307 3.24 11.53 2.60
CA GLY A 307 3.72 11.86 1.26
C GLY A 307 3.17 13.19 0.77
N CYS A 308 1.88 13.43 1.01
CA CYS A 308 1.20 14.68 0.65
C CYS A 308 1.82 15.89 1.36
N GLU A 309 2.08 15.80 2.65
CA GLU A 309 2.74 16.87 3.43
C GLU A 309 4.13 17.20 2.83
N ARG A 310 4.93 16.17 2.53
CA ARG A 310 6.26 16.34 1.95
C ARG A 310 6.22 16.97 0.55
N ALA A 311 5.28 16.53 -0.29
CA ALA A 311 5.10 17.07 -1.64
C ALA A 311 4.67 18.53 -1.61
N GLU A 312 3.69 18.87 -0.78
CA GLU A 312 3.19 20.24 -0.62
C GLU A 312 4.24 21.18 -0.02
N ALA A 313 4.98 20.72 1.01
CA ALA A 313 6.06 21.48 1.63
C ALA A 313 7.20 21.84 0.65
N LEU A 314 7.40 21.05 -0.41
CA LEU A 314 8.38 21.32 -1.47
C LEU A 314 7.77 22.04 -2.69
N GLY A 315 6.50 22.43 -2.63
CA GLY A 315 5.82 23.13 -3.70
C GLY A 315 5.62 22.30 -4.97
N LEU A 316 5.50 20.96 -4.83
CA LEU A 316 5.25 20.09 -5.97
C LEU A 316 3.86 20.38 -6.54
N ASP A 317 3.81 20.65 -7.86
CA ASP A 317 2.56 20.84 -8.58
C ASP A 317 1.76 19.52 -8.64
N PRO A 318 0.49 19.51 -8.20
CA PRO A 318 -0.36 18.32 -8.31
C PRO A 318 -0.44 17.74 -9.73
N ASP A 319 -0.39 18.54 -10.79
CA ASP A 319 -0.41 18.05 -12.17
C ASP A 319 0.80 17.15 -12.53
N ARG A 320 1.87 17.23 -11.76
CA ARG A 320 3.04 16.36 -11.87
C ARG A 320 2.95 15.08 -11.03
N VAL A 321 1.86 14.88 -10.30
CA VAL A 321 1.59 13.70 -9.50
C VAL A 321 0.56 12.85 -10.23
N ILE A 322 0.99 11.70 -10.77
CA ILE A 322 0.16 10.88 -11.68
C ILE A 322 -1.11 10.34 -11.02
N ASN A 323 -1.11 10.10 -9.73
CA ASN A 323 -2.30 9.64 -9.00
C ASN A 323 -3.22 10.76 -8.50
N THR A 324 -3.02 12.00 -8.98
CA THR A 324 -4.05 13.06 -8.99
C THR A 324 -4.87 13.06 -10.29
N TRP A 325 -4.42 12.33 -11.31
CA TRP A 325 -5.06 12.35 -12.62
C TRP A 325 -6.36 11.55 -12.65
N PRO A 326 -7.32 11.95 -13.50
CA PRO A 326 -8.46 11.09 -13.83
C PRO A 326 -7.99 9.72 -14.33
N LEU A 327 -8.76 8.68 -14.01
CA LEU A 327 -8.42 7.29 -14.33
C LEU A 327 -8.04 7.09 -15.81
N ASP A 328 -8.82 7.63 -16.73
CA ASP A 328 -8.58 7.46 -18.17
C ASP A 328 -7.23 8.05 -18.60
N ARG A 329 -6.86 9.23 -18.04
CA ARG A 329 -5.55 9.84 -18.27
C ARG A 329 -4.42 8.99 -17.73
N LEU A 330 -4.60 8.46 -16.50
CA LEU A 330 -3.61 7.60 -15.85
C LEU A 330 -3.39 6.33 -16.68
N LEU A 331 -4.45 5.62 -17.06
CA LEU A 331 -4.35 4.39 -17.84
C LEU A 331 -3.71 4.62 -19.22
N ALA A 332 -4.10 5.70 -19.91
CA ALA A 332 -3.48 6.07 -21.18
C ALA A 332 -1.98 6.42 -21.04
N TRP A 333 -1.55 6.93 -19.87
CA TRP A 333 -0.15 7.18 -19.59
C TRP A 333 0.59 5.90 -19.22
N CYS A 334 -0.03 4.97 -18.50
CA CYS A 334 0.56 3.68 -18.13
C CYS A 334 0.76 2.76 -19.34
N ASP A 335 -0.16 2.82 -20.34
CA ASP A 335 -0.08 2.02 -21.58
C ASP A 335 0.99 2.58 -22.51
N LYS A 336 2.21 2.03 -22.40
CA LYS A 336 3.35 2.43 -23.25
C LYS A 336 3.41 1.72 -24.59
N ASP A 337 2.64 0.65 -24.80
CA ASP A 337 2.52 -0.05 -26.07
C ASP A 337 1.62 0.72 -27.05
N GLY A 338 0.72 1.55 -26.56
CA GLY A 338 -0.16 2.42 -27.34
C GLY A 338 0.46 3.75 -27.81
N ARG A 339 1.73 4.02 -27.45
CA ARG A 339 2.42 5.29 -27.79
C ARG A 339 3.38 5.15 -28.95
#